data_8cd655d61ce613ea2eb89b3fb0fe50a3
#
_entry.id   8cd655d61ce613ea2eb89b3fb0fe50a3
#
_cell.length_a   1.000
_cell.length_b   1.000
_cell.length_c   1.000
_cell.angle_alpha   90.00
_cell.angle_beta   90.00
_cell.angle_gamma   90.00
#
_symmetry.space_group_name_H-M   'P 1'
#
loop_
_entity.id
_entity.type
_entity.pdbx_description
1 polymer ?
#
loop_
_entity_poly.entity_id
_entity_poly.type
_entity_poly.pdbx_seq_one_letter_code
_entity_poly.pdbx_strand_id
1 'polypeptide(L)'
;MLPTLTTTAWILLAVVAALCGIAKTALPGTATIAVALCTAALPAKESTGAILLMLMTGDLLAVWSYRGDADFRMLRRLVPAVLAGVGAGALFLHLTSNDSTRRLIGAILLILVAITLYQRRSATRNRSDDVPEAAVPPSAGSRPARLVYGSLAGFTTMVANAGGPVTSMYFLACRYPVKAFLGTTAWFFFLVNLVKLPFSVSAGLVNPTTLSLAAVAVPVVIASALAGRRLAEHMDQRVFEPIIVVLTVVSALPLLR
;
A
#
# COMPACT_ATOMS: atom_id res chain seq x y z
N MET A 1 -15.40 -24.08 -7.22
CA MET A 1 -14.32 -25.07 -7.44
C MET A 1 -13.00 -24.36 -7.34
N LEU A 2 -12.00 -24.94 -6.67
CA LEU A 2 -10.64 -24.38 -6.66
C LEU A 2 -10.01 -24.56 -8.05
N PRO A 3 -9.32 -23.55 -8.59
CA PRO A 3 -8.61 -23.70 -9.85
C PRO A 3 -7.48 -24.72 -9.70
N THR A 4 -7.22 -25.49 -10.75
CA THR A 4 -6.10 -26.43 -10.81
C THR A 4 -4.81 -25.64 -10.98
N LEU A 5 -4.18 -25.29 -9.86
CA LEU A 5 -2.90 -24.58 -9.83
C LEU A 5 -1.74 -25.57 -9.66
N THR A 6 -0.59 -25.22 -10.24
CA THR A 6 0.65 -25.96 -10.00
C THR A 6 1.09 -25.80 -8.54
N THR A 7 1.90 -26.74 -8.03
CA THR A 7 2.47 -26.63 -6.68
C THR A 7 3.24 -25.32 -6.49
N THR A 8 3.97 -24.88 -7.50
CA THR A 8 4.69 -23.60 -7.48
C THR A 8 3.74 -22.42 -7.32
N ALA A 9 2.59 -22.40 -8.00
CA ALA A 9 1.61 -21.35 -7.89
C ALA A 9 0.96 -21.30 -6.49
N TRP A 10 0.72 -22.46 -5.86
CA TRP A 10 0.26 -22.53 -4.47
C TRP A 10 1.27 -21.99 -3.47
N ILE A 11 2.56 -22.32 -3.64
CA ILE A 11 3.63 -21.77 -2.80
C ILE A 11 3.70 -20.25 -2.96
N LEU A 12 3.66 -19.74 -4.20
CA LEU A 12 3.65 -18.30 -4.46
C LEU A 12 2.44 -17.62 -3.83
N LEU A 13 1.24 -18.24 -3.93
CA LEU A 13 0.03 -17.71 -3.31
C LEU A 13 0.14 -17.64 -1.77
N ALA A 14 0.74 -18.64 -1.14
CA ALA A 14 1.01 -18.62 0.30
C ALA A 14 1.99 -17.50 0.69
N VAL A 15 3.05 -17.27 -0.10
CA VAL A 15 3.98 -16.15 0.10
C VAL A 15 3.28 -14.81 -0.09
N VAL A 16 2.45 -14.68 -1.13
CA VAL A 16 1.62 -13.48 -1.37
C VAL A 16 0.70 -13.20 -0.19
N ALA A 17 0.02 -14.22 0.32
CA ALA A 17 -0.86 -14.10 1.48
C ALA A 17 -0.10 -13.64 2.74
N ALA A 18 1.09 -14.21 2.99
CA ALA A 18 1.95 -13.81 4.09
C ALA A 18 2.41 -12.35 3.95
N LEU A 19 2.82 -11.92 2.77
CA LEU A 19 3.20 -10.54 2.50
C LEU A 19 2.01 -9.58 2.67
N CYS A 20 0.79 -9.97 2.24
CA CYS A 20 -0.42 -9.18 2.45
C CYS A 20 -0.72 -8.95 3.93
N GLY A 21 -0.59 -9.98 4.78
CA GLY A 21 -0.81 -9.84 6.22
C GLY A 21 0.22 -8.92 6.87
N ILE A 22 1.51 -9.13 6.61
CA ILE A 22 2.61 -8.29 7.13
C ILE A 22 2.47 -6.84 6.63
N ALA A 23 2.07 -6.65 5.38
CA ALA A 23 1.89 -5.33 4.80
C ALA A 23 0.90 -4.46 5.58
N LYS A 24 -0.12 -5.05 6.15
CA LYS A 24 -1.20 -4.33 6.82
C LYS A 24 -0.91 -4.03 8.29
N THR A 25 -0.09 -4.85 8.94
CA THR A 25 0.14 -4.77 10.38
C THR A 25 1.55 -4.29 10.76
N ALA A 26 2.52 -4.33 9.83
CA ALA A 26 3.89 -3.91 10.11
C ALA A 26 4.53 -3.09 8.98
N LEU A 27 4.55 -3.58 7.75
CA LEU A 27 5.42 -3.08 6.67
C LEU A 27 4.63 -2.80 5.38
N PRO A 28 3.91 -1.67 5.25
CA PRO A 28 3.01 -1.39 4.12
C PRO A 28 3.63 -1.53 2.73
N GLY A 29 4.95 -1.32 2.58
CA GLY A 29 5.67 -1.50 1.32
C GLY A 29 5.65 -2.93 0.75
N THR A 30 5.46 -3.96 1.59
CA THR A 30 5.45 -5.36 1.14
C THR A 30 4.22 -5.73 0.31
N ALA A 31 3.13 -4.96 0.38
CA ALA A 31 1.94 -5.17 -0.45
C ALA A 31 2.26 -5.08 -1.95
N THR A 32 3.13 -4.18 -2.37
CA THR A 32 3.49 -4.03 -3.79
C THR A 32 4.30 -5.22 -4.29
N ILE A 33 5.15 -5.79 -3.43
CA ILE A 33 5.87 -7.04 -3.72
C ILE A 33 4.88 -8.19 -3.87
N ALA A 34 3.87 -8.27 -2.98
CA ALA A 34 2.81 -9.28 -3.07
C ALA A 34 2.05 -9.17 -4.39
N VAL A 35 1.75 -7.95 -4.86
CA VAL A 35 1.11 -7.73 -6.18
C VAL A 35 1.98 -8.28 -7.31
N ALA A 36 3.28 -7.97 -7.33
CA ALA A 36 4.20 -8.44 -8.37
C ALA A 36 4.30 -9.98 -8.40
N LEU A 37 4.39 -10.62 -7.24
CA LEU A 37 4.43 -12.09 -7.14
C LEU A 37 3.10 -12.75 -7.55
N CYS A 38 1.98 -12.15 -7.18
CA CYS A 38 0.68 -12.70 -7.52
C CYS A 38 0.39 -12.65 -9.04
N THR A 39 0.82 -11.57 -9.72
CA THR A 39 0.72 -11.46 -11.18
C THR A 39 1.62 -12.43 -11.92
N ALA A 40 2.68 -12.95 -11.27
CA ALA A 40 3.50 -14.05 -11.81
C ALA A 40 2.85 -15.44 -11.62
N ALA A 41 1.96 -15.58 -10.62
CA ALA A 41 1.32 -16.86 -10.28
C ALA A 41 -0.07 -17.02 -10.92
N LEU A 42 -0.80 -15.93 -11.15
CA LEU A 42 -2.19 -15.91 -11.60
C LEU A 42 -2.39 -14.95 -12.78
N PRO A 43 -3.40 -15.18 -13.64
CA PRO A 43 -3.81 -14.20 -14.63
C PRO A 43 -4.11 -12.84 -14.01
N ALA A 44 -3.84 -11.75 -14.74
CA ALA A 44 -3.88 -10.39 -14.20
C ALA A 44 -5.20 -10.00 -13.52
N LYS A 45 -6.35 -10.38 -14.09
CA LYS A 45 -7.68 -10.11 -13.51
C LYS A 45 -7.88 -10.87 -12.19
N GLU A 46 -7.54 -12.16 -12.18
CA GLU A 46 -7.68 -13.00 -10.99
C GLU A 46 -6.72 -12.57 -9.87
N SER A 47 -5.47 -12.22 -10.22
CA SER A 47 -4.50 -11.72 -9.25
C SER A 47 -4.98 -10.44 -8.57
N THR A 48 -5.54 -9.50 -9.33
CA THR A 48 -6.03 -8.22 -8.80
C THR A 48 -7.19 -8.42 -7.82
N GLY A 49 -8.15 -9.30 -8.15
CA GLY A 49 -9.29 -9.60 -7.28
C GLY A 49 -8.88 -10.38 -6.03
N ALA A 50 -8.05 -11.41 -6.17
CA ALA A 50 -7.57 -12.22 -5.04
C ALA A 50 -6.77 -11.38 -4.05
N ILE A 51 -5.85 -10.53 -4.54
CA ILE A 51 -5.07 -9.62 -3.70
C ILE A 51 -5.98 -8.64 -2.96
N LEU A 52 -6.95 -8.02 -3.62
CA LEU A 52 -7.88 -7.10 -2.97
C LEU A 52 -8.54 -7.76 -1.75
N LEU A 53 -9.04 -8.99 -1.90
CA LEU A 53 -9.69 -9.73 -0.82
C LEU A 53 -8.71 -10.11 0.31
N MET A 54 -7.47 -10.53 -0.03
CA MET A 54 -6.42 -10.82 0.95
C MET A 54 -6.02 -9.55 1.72
N LEU A 55 -5.86 -8.41 1.02
CA LEU A 55 -5.55 -7.13 1.64
C LEU A 55 -6.69 -6.65 2.55
N MET A 56 -7.95 -6.84 2.15
CA MET A 56 -9.11 -6.51 3.00
C MET A 56 -9.15 -7.35 4.28
N THR A 57 -8.79 -8.64 4.20
CA THR A 57 -8.64 -9.50 5.39
C THR A 57 -7.58 -8.94 6.32
N GLY A 58 -6.43 -8.55 5.78
CA GLY A 58 -5.36 -7.91 6.55
C GLY A 58 -5.77 -6.54 7.12
N ASP A 59 -6.56 -5.74 6.37
CA ASP A 59 -7.09 -4.46 6.82
C ASP A 59 -7.99 -4.61 8.05
N LEU A 60 -8.88 -5.61 8.07
CA LEU A 60 -9.74 -5.89 9.22
C LEU A 60 -8.91 -6.17 10.49
N LEU A 61 -7.87 -6.99 10.36
CA LEU A 61 -6.96 -7.30 11.48
C LEU A 61 -6.14 -6.09 11.90
N ALA A 62 -5.66 -5.28 10.95
CA ALA A 62 -4.90 -4.08 11.24
C ALA A 62 -5.78 -3.02 11.94
N VAL A 63 -7.01 -2.81 11.45
CA VAL A 63 -7.98 -1.91 12.11
C VAL A 63 -8.28 -2.40 13.51
N TRP A 64 -8.53 -3.70 13.70
CA TRP A 64 -8.76 -4.26 15.05
C TRP A 64 -7.56 -4.06 15.97
N SER A 65 -6.33 -4.21 15.44
CA SER A 65 -5.09 -4.10 16.21
C SER A 65 -4.73 -2.67 16.62
N TYR A 66 -5.00 -1.69 15.74
CA TYR A 66 -4.54 -0.29 15.87
C TYR A 66 -5.69 0.71 15.90
N ARG A 67 -6.92 0.28 16.22
CA ARG A 67 -8.14 1.12 16.18
C ARG A 67 -8.06 2.39 17.03
N GLY A 68 -7.31 2.37 18.12
CA GLY A 68 -7.13 3.50 19.04
C GLY A 68 -6.03 4.49 18.63
N ASP A 69 -5.18 4.12 17.68
CA ASP A 69 -4.00 4.90 17.32
C ASP A 69 -4.18 5.73 16.04
N ALA A 70 -5.34 5.67 15.40
CA ALA A 70 -5.60 6.33 14.12
C ALA A 70 -5.90 7.82 14.26
N ASP A 71 -5.30 8.64 13.39
CA ASP A 71 -5.66 10.05 13.25
C ASP A 71 -6.84 10.24 12.28
N PHE A 72 -8.06 10.15 12.81
CA PHE A 72 -9.28 10.35 12.03
C PHE A 72 -9.43 11.77 11.49
N ARG A 73 -8.79 12.78 12.12
CA ARG A 73 -8.80 14.15 11.62
C ARG A 73 -8.02 14.24 10.31
N MET A 74 -6.87 13.59 10.24
CA MET A 74 -6.06 13.51 9.02
C MET A 74 -6.80 12.71 7.95
N LEU A 75 -7.37 11.54 8.29
CA LEU A 75 -8.13 10.70 7.36
C LEU A 75 -9.27 11.49 6.70
N ARG A 76 -10.09 12.18 7.50
CA ARG A 76 -11.19 13.00 6.97
C ARG A 76 -10.72 14.09 6.01
N ARG A 77 -9.54 14.66 6.23
CA ARG A 77 -8.95 15.67 5.34
C ARG A 77 -8.36 15.09 4.05
N LEU A 78 -7.96 13.82 4.05
CA LEU A 78 -7.44 13.11 2.88
C LEU A 78 -8.55 12.54 1.99
N VAL A 79 -9.69 12.16 2.57
CA VAL A 79 -10.80 11.48 1.86
C VAL A 79 -11.17 12.14 0.54
N PRO A 80 -11.40 13.47 0.42
CA PRO A 80 -11.79 14.07 -0.85
C PRO A 80 -10.76 13.87 -1.96
N ALA A 81 -9.47 14.05 -1.63
CA ALA A 81 -8.37 13.87 -2.58
C ALA A 81 -8.22 12.40 -2.99
N VAL A 82 -8.36 11.48 -2.03
CA VAL A 82 -8.28 10.03 -2.27
C VAL A 82 -9.43 9.57 -3.17
N LEU A 83 -10.66 10.01 -2.90
CA LEU A 83 -11.82 9.66 -3.73
C LEU A 83 -11.68 10.21 -5.16
N ALA A 84 -11.19 11.44 -5.31
CA ALA A 84 -10.87 11.99 -6.63
C ALA A 84 -9.81 11.15 -7.36
N GLY A 85 -8.76 10.71 -6.64
CA GLY A 85 -7.73 9.81 -7.17
C GLY A 85 -8.27 8.43 -7.56
N VAL A 86 -9.13 7.83 -6.73
CA VAL A 86 -9.80 6.55 -7.02
C VAL A 86 -10.69 6.68 -8.26
N GLY A 87 -11.48 7.76 -8.35
CA GLY A 87 -12.33 8.03 -9.52
C GLY A 87 -11.50 8.22 -10.80
N ALA A 88 -10.42 9.00 -10.74
CA ALA A 88 -9.49 9.18 -11.86
C ALA A 88 -8.82 7.85 -12.25
N GLY A 89 -8.44 7.02 -11.28
CA GLY A 89 -7.87 5.69 -11.52
C GLY A 89 -8.87 4.72 -12.17
N ALA A 90 -10.12 4.73 -11.74
CA ALA A 90 -11.20 3.94 -12.34
C ALA A 90 -11.45 4.35 -13.79
N LEU A 91 -11.55 5.66 -14.06
CA LEU A 91 -11.70 6.20 -15.40
C LEU A 91 -10.50 5.83 -16.29
N PHE A 92 -9.29 5.96 -15.75
CA PHE A 92 -8.06 5.61 -16.46
C PHE A 92 -8.03 4.13 -16.87
N LEU A 93 -8.45 3.20 -15.98
CA LEU A 93 -8.53 1.77 -16.29
C LEU A 93 -9.54 1.46 -17.41
N HIS A 94 -10.58 2.27 -17.55
CA HIS A 94 -11.54 2.12 -18.65
C HIS A 94 -10.99 2.62 -20.00
N LEU A 95 -10.07 3.57 -19.97
CA LEU A 95 -9.58 4.26 -21.18
C LEU A 95 -8.23 3.71 -21.68
N THR A 96 -7.51 2.91 -20.88
CA THR A 96 -6.10 2.61 -21.14
C THR A 96 -5.84 1.10 -21.19
N SER A 97 -4.85 0.69 -22.00
CA SER A 97 -4.36 -0.69 -22.05
C SER A 97 -3.52 -1.04 -20.82
N ASN A 98 -3.42 -2.34 -20.52
CA ASN A 98 -2.68 -2.85 -19.36
C ASN A 98 -1.20 -2.43 -19.33
N ASP A 99 -0.53 -2.36 -20.49
CA ASP A 99 0.91 -2.03 -20.58
C ASP A 99 1.19 -0.57 -20.26
N SER A 100 0.36 0.35 -20.75
CA SER A 100 0.48 1.78 -20.46
C SER A 100 0.23 2.07 -18.98
N THR A 101 -0.73 1.37 -18.39
CA THR A 101 -1.06 1.43 -16.97
C THR A 101 0.15 1.05 -16.09
N ARG A 102 0.79 -0.06 -16.41
CA ARG A 102 1.96 -0.57 -15.67
C ARG A 102 3.13 0.41 -15.73
N ARG A 103 3.45 0.94 -16.93
CA ARG A 103 4.54 1.92 -17.12
C ARG A 103 4.28 3.22 -16.35
N LEU A 104 3.06 3.73 -16.39
CA LEU A 104 2.71 4.97 -15.67
C LEU A 104 2.87 4.81 -14.16
N ILE A 105 2.41 3.69 -13.58
CA ILE A 105 2.54 3.42 -12.15
C ILE A 105 4.02 3.32 -11.76
N GLY A 106 4.81 2.58 -12.53
CA GLY A 106 6.25 2.50 -12.33
C GLY A 106 6.92 3.87 -12.33
N ALA A 107 6.58 4.72 -13.30
CA ALA A 107 7.10 6.08 -13.39
C ALA A 107 6.72 6.95 -12.18
N ILE A 108 5.44 6.91 -11.75
CA ILE A 108 4.98 7.65 -10.56
C ILE A 108 5.76 7.22 -9.31
N LEU A 109 5.91 5.92 -9.10
CA LEU A 109 6.63 5.41 -7.93
C LEU A 109 8.10 5.77 -7.94
N LEU A 110 8.77 5.74 -9.11
CA LEU A 110 10.16 6.18 -9.24
C LEU A 110 10.34 7.66 -8.92
N ILE A 111 9.47 8.50 -9.44
CA ILE A 111 9.51 9.94 -9.17
C ILE A 111 9.38 10.18 -7.65
N LEU A 112 8.44 9.51 -6.99
CA LEU A 112 8.26 9.62 -5.54
C LEU A 112 9.47 9.13 -4.75
N VAL A 113 10.08 8.01 -5.18
CA VAL A 113 11.32 7.49 -4.59
C VAL A 113 12.47 8.46 -4.82
N ALA A 114 12.65 8.98 -6.04
CA ALA A 114 13.70 9.94 -6.37
C ALA A 114 13.59 11.22 -5.51
N ILE A 115 12.38 11.78 -5.39
CA ILE A 115 12.11 12.94 -4.53
C ILE A 115 12.49 12.63 -3.08
N THR A 116 12.09 11.47 -2.56
CA THR A 116 12.38 11.07 -1.17
C THR A 116 13.87 10.90 -0.92
N LEU A 117 14.60 10.25 -1.85
CA LEU A 117 16.05 10.06 -1.74
C LEU A 117 16.79 11.40 -1.86
N TYR A 118 16.34 12.29 -2.75
CA TYR A 118 16.91 13.63 -2.89
C TYR A 118 16.75 14.44 -1.60
N GLN A 119 15.57 14.46 -1.01
CA GLN A 119 15.29 15.14 0.26
C GLN A 119 16.15 14.60 1.41
N ARG A 120 16.33 13.27 1.48
CA ARG A 120 17.20 12.65 2.50
C ARG A 120 18.67 12.99 2.31
N ARG A 121 19.19 12.98 1.07
CA ARG A 121 20.58 13.37 0.77
C ARG A 121 20.83 14.83 1.10
N SER A 122 19.89 15.72 0.79
CA SER A 122 19.98 17.14 1.16
C SER A 122 20.01 17.33 2.68
N ALA A 123 19.19 16.60 3.43
CA ALA A 123 19.18 16.66 4.90
C ALA A 123 20.48 16.12 5.53
N THR A 124 21.14 15.13 4.90
CA THR A 124 22.41 14.58 5.40
C THR A 124 23.58 15.50 5.08
N ARG A 125 23.52 16.24 3.97
CA ARG A 125 24.59 17.15 3.54
C ARG A 125 24.61 18.45 4.35
N ASN A 126 23.49 18.86 4.94
CA ASN A 126 23.36 20.07 5.77
C ASN A 126 23.55 19.80 7.28
N ARG A 127 24.10 18.65 7.66
CA ARG A 127 24.49 18.33 9.05
C ARG A 127 25.84 18.96 9.40
N SER A 128 25.95 20.28 9.36
CA SER A 128 26.95 21.06 10.10
C SER A 128 26.18 21.77 11.21
N ASP A 129 26.30 21.27 12.40
CA ASP A 129 26.16 21.87 13.77
C ASP A 129 24.91 22.70 14.16
N ASP A 130 24.01 23.03 13.29
CA ASP A 130 22.71 23.57 13.67
C ASP A 130 21.62 22.67 13.06
N VAL A 131 20.80 22.07 13.90
CA VAL A 131 19.63 21.31 13.47
C VAL A 131 18.65 22.30 12.84
N PRO A 132 18.65 22.49 11.51
CA PRO A 132 17.56 23.23 10.91
C PRO A 132 16.35 22.27 10.95
N GLU A 133 15.30 22.70 11.59
CA GLU A 133 13.92 22.22 11.51
C GLU A 133 13.40 22.09 10.05
N ALA A 134 14.28 22.22 9.07
CA ALA A 134 14.04 22.45 7.64
C ALA A 134 14.10 21.21 6.73
N ALA A 135 14.09 19.99 7.25
CA ALA A 135 14.04 18.78 6.41
C ALA A 135 12.64 18.12 6.34
N VAL A 136 11.65 18.74 6.95
CA VAL A 136 10.24 18.51 6.64
C VAL A 136 9.90 19.58 5.59
N PRO A 137 9.32 19.22 4.42
CA PRO A 137 8.69 20.27 3.64
C PRO A 137 7.73 20.98 4.61
N PRO A 138 7.79 22.32 4.74
CA PRO A 138 6.96 23.07 5.69
C PRO A 138 5.46 22.83 5.50
N SER A 139 5.11 21.92 4.66
CA SER A 139 3.81 21.67 4.10
C SER A 139 3.35 20.21 4.08
N ALA A 140 4.00 19.24 4.75
CA ALA A 140 3.48 17.85 4.75
C ALA A 140 2.01 17.79 5.23
N GLY A 141 1.65 18.61 6.22
CA GLY A 141 0.27 18.83 6.64
C GLY A 141 -0.51 19.85 5.83
N SER A 142 0.08 20.49 4.80
CA SER A 142 -0.55 21.53 4.00
C SER A 142 -1.66 21.00 3.10
N ARG A 143 -2.55 21.90 2.67
CA ARG A 143 -3.61 21.53 1.71
C ARG A 143 -3.07 20.97 0.40
N PRO A 144 -2.05 21.59 -0.27
CA PRO A 144 -1.53 21.06 -1.53
C PRO A 144 -0.87 19.68 -1.36
N ALA A 145 -0.09 19.45 -0.30
CA ALA A 145 0.50 18.13 -0.06
C ALA A 145 -0.58 17.05 0.11
N ARG A 146 -1.63 17.32 0.90
CA ARG A 146 -2.76 16.40 1.05
C ARG A 146 -3.46 16.08 -0.26
N LEU A 147 -3.66 17.09 -1.11
CA LEU A 147 -4.28 16.90 -2.43
C LEU A 147 -3.39 16.01 -3.32
N VAL A 148 -2.11 16.31 -3.44
CA VAL A 148 -1.18 15.55 -4.28
C VAL A 148 -1.02 14.12 -3.78
N TYR A 149 -0.62 13.93 -2.53
CA TYR A 149 -0.40 12.58 -1.98
C TYR A 149 -1.70 11.78 -1.87
N GLY A 150 -2.81 12.41 -1.49
CA GLY A 150 -4.12 11.76 -1.42
C GLY A 150 -4.60 11.29 -2.79
N SER A 151 -4.55 12.15 -3.81
CA SER A 151 -4.95 11.77 -5.18
C SER A 151 -4.03 10.71 -5.77
N LEU A 152 -2.71 10.82 -5.59
CA LEU A 152 -1.76 9.79 -6.04
C LEU A 152 -1.97 8.46 -5.32
N ALA A 153 -2.20 8.48 -4.00
CA ALA A 153 -2.47 7.27 -3.23
C ALA A 153 -3.78 6.61 -3.69
N GLY A 154 -4.84 7.39 -3.90
CA GLY A 154 -6.11 6.91 -4.43
C GLY A 154 -5.98 6.32 -5.84
N PHE A 155 -5.28 7.03 -6.73
CA PHE A 155 -5.03 6.60 -8.10
C PHE A 155 -4.21 5.31 -8.16
N THR A 156 -3.04 5.27 -7.52
CA THR A 156 -2.14 4.11 -7.55
C THR A 156 -2.73 2.88 -6.88
N THR A 157 -3.52 3.06 -5.80
CA THR A 157 -4.20 1.93 -5.19
C THR A 157 -5.36 1.42 -6.04
N MET A 158 -6.09 2.29 -6.76
CA MET A 158 -7.17 1.85 -7.67
C MET A 158 -6.59 1.06 -8.84
N VAL A 159 -5.54 1.56 -9.45
CA VAL A 159 -4.98 0.99 -10.69
C VAL A 159 -4.15 -0.27 -10.44
N ALA A 160 -3.38 -0.34 -9.35
CA ALA A 160 -2.42 -1.44 -9.13
C ALA A 160 -2.35 -1.98 -7.68
N ASN A 161 -3.29 -1.65 -6.80
CA ASN A 161 -3.16 -1.94 -5.37
C ASN A 161 -1.81 -1.45 -4.76
N ALA A 162 -1.18 -0.44 -5.36
CA ALA A 162 0.14 0.08 -5.02
C ALA A 162 0.11 1.44 -4.29
N GLY A 163 -0.94 1.72 -3.52
CA GLY A 163 -1.05 2.94 -2.73
C GLY A 163 -0.12 2.99 -1.51
N GLY A 164 0.39 1.83 -1.07
CA GLY A 164 1.26 1.70 0.11
C GLY A 164 2.47 2.62 0.10
N PRO A 165 3.31 2.62 -0.94
CA PRO A 165 4.47 3.50 -1.04
C PRO A 165 4.13 4.99 -0.92
N VAL A 166 3.10 5.45 -1.63
CA VAL A 166 2.66 6.86 -1.62
C VAL A 166 2.18 7.27 -0.23
N THR A 167 1.32 6.45 0.37
CA THR A 167 0.76 6.69 1.70
C THR A 167 1.84 6.67 2.77
N SER A 168 2.79 5.70 2.68
CA SER A 168 3.91 5.60 3.60
C SER A 168 4.80 6.83 3.54
N MET A 169 5.14 7.32 2.35
CA MET A 169 5.94 8.54 2.20
C MET A 169 5.23 9.76 2.81
N TYR A 170 3.92 9.88 2.60
CA TYR A 170 3.15 10.97 3.17
C TYR A 170 3.13 10.94 4.71
N PHE A 171 2.82 9.79 5.32
CA PHE A 171 2.75 9.69 6.78
C PHE A 171 4.14 9.74 7.45
N LEU A 172 5.20 9.25 6.79
CA LEU A 172 6.58 9.49 7.25
C LEU A 172 6.95 10.97 7.20
N ALA A 173 6.56 11.69 6.15
CA ALA A 173 6.75 13.14 6.07
C ALA A 173 5.97 13.90 7.15
N CYS A 174 4.84 13.37 7.62
CA CYS A 174 4.08 13.89 8.76
C CYS A 174 4.67 13.50 10.14
N ARG A 175 5.78 12.75 10.19
CA ARG A 175 6.47 12.30 11.41
C ARG A 175 5.55 11.54 12.40
N TYR A 176 4.64 10.73 11.90
CA TYR A 176 3.81 9.91 12.76
C TYR A 176 4.65 8.88 13.55
N PRO A 177 4.39 8.70 14.87
CA PRO A 177 4.91 7.55 15.62
C PRO A 177 4.44 6.24 14.99
N VAL A 178 5.20 5.15 15.16
CA VAL A 178 4.91 3.85 14.52
C VAL A 178 3.45 3.41 14.68
N LYS A 179 2.90 3.46 15.88
CA LYS A 179 1.51 3.06 16.15
C LYS A 179 0.49 3.94 15.42
N ALA A 180 0.66 5.28 15.48
CA ALA A 180 -0.21 6.22 14.79
C ALA A 180 -0.10 6.09 13.27
N PHE A 181 1.11 5.84 12.75
CA PHE A 181 1.33 5.52 11.35
C PHE A 181 0.55 4.27 10.93
N LEU A 182 0.70 3.16 11.66
CA LEU A 182 0.04 1.88 11.35
C LEU A 182 -1.48 1.99 11.52
N GLY A 183 -1.96 2.63 12.57
CA GLY A 183 -3.39 2.83 12.81
C GLY A 183 -4.05 3.69 11.74
N THR A 184 -3.43 4.81 11.37
CA THR A 184 -3.95 5.70 10.33
C THR A 184 -3.91 5.03 8.96
N THR A 185 -2.83 4.30 8.65
CA THR A 185 -2.69 3.52 7.42
C THR A 185 -3.72 2.39 7.33
N ALA A 186 -3.97 1.67 8.44
CA ALA A 186 -4.97 0.60 8.49
C ALA A 186 -6.37 1.10 8.14
N TRP A 187 -6.83 2.17 8.78
CA TRP A 187 -8.13 2.77 8.48
C TRP A 187 -8.19 3.37 7.07
N PHE A 188 -7.10 3.99 6.61
CA PHE A 188 -7.00 4.52 5.25
C PHE A 188 -7.27 3.42 4.23
N PHE A 189 -6.51 2.32 4.27
CA PHE A 189 -6.66 1.24 3.29
C PHE A 189 -7.95 0.47 3.45
N PHE A 190 -8.43 0.24 4.66
CA PHE A 190 -9.73 -0.38 4.89
C PHE A 190 -10.84 0.40 4.18
N LEU A 191 -10.93 1.71 4.39
CA LEU A 191 -11.92 2.56 3.75
C LEU A 191 -11.77 2.61 2.23
N VAL A 192 -10.54 2.74 1.73
CA VAL A 192 -10.28 2.80 0.28
C VAL A 192 -10.61 1.47 -0.39
N ASN A 193 -10.23 0.34 0.21
CA ASN A 193 -10.54 -0.98 -0.31
C ASN A 193 -12.04 -1.28 -0.26
N LEU A 194 -12.75 -0.79 0.77
CA LEU A 194 -14.21 -0.88 0.85
C LEU A 194 -14.87 -0.10 -0.29
N VAL A 195 -14.40 1.11 -0.60
CA VAL A 195 -14.88 1.90 -1.74
C VAL A 195 -14.58 1.21 -3.09
N LYS A 196 -13.42 0.58 -3.21
CA LYS A 196 -13.03 -0.14 -4.44
C LYS A 196 -13.82 -1.42 -4.68
N LEU A 197 -14.31 -2.07 -3.63
CA LEU A 197 -14.94 -3.38 -3.71
C LEU A 197 -16.10 -3.44 -4.72
N PRO A 198 -17.10 -2.53 -4.70
CA PRO A 198 -18.19 -2.55 -5.68
C PRO A 198 -17.70 -2.37 -7.12
N PHE A 199 -16.72 -1.52 -7.36
CA PHE A 199 -16.11 -1.35 -8.68
C PHE A 199 -15.37 -2.62 -9.14
N SER A 200 -14.69 -3.30 -8.23
CA SER A 200 -13.98 -4.55 -8.53
C SER A 200 -14.94 -5.70 -8.81
N VAL A 201 -16.09 -5.74 -8.13
CA VAL A 201 -17.17 -6.70 -8.41
C VAL A 201 -17.78 -6.42 -9.78
N SER A 202 -18.14 -5.18 -10.08
CA SER A 202 -18.75 -4.82 -11.38
C SER A 202 -17.79 -5.04 -12.57
N ALA A 203 -16.48 -4.89 -12.34
CA ALA A 203 -15.44 -5.19 -13.34
C ALA A 203 -15.14 -6.70 -13.48
N GLY A 204 -15.79 -7.58 -12.72
CA GLY A 204 -15.57 -9.03 -12.73
C GLY A 204 -14.24 -9.49 -12.13
N LEU A 205 -13.53 -8.60 -11.44
CA LEU A 205 -12.26 -8.91 -10.75
C LEU A 205 -12.51 -9.77 -9.51
N VAL A 206 -13.61 -9.49 -8.80
CA VAL A 206 -14.09 -10.32 -7.69
C VAL A 206 -15.15 -11.26 -8.23
N ASN A 207 -14.83 -12.54 -8.30
CA ASN A 207 -15.63 -13.62 -8.84
C ASN A 207 -15.50 -14.87 -7.94
N PRO A 208 -16.26 -15.94 -8.16
CA PRO A 208 -16.20 -17.16 -7.33
C PRO A 208 -14.80 -17.77 -7.24
N THR A 209 -13.99 -17.69 -8.31
CA THR A 209 -12.62 -18.21 -8.34
C THR A 209 -11.72 -17.40 -7.41
N THR A 210 -11.73 -16.06 -7.53
CA THR A 210 -10.91 -15.18 -6.69
C THR A 210 -11.35 -15.23 -5.22
N LEU A 211 -12.65 -15.39 -4.98
CA LEU A 211 -13.18 -15.57 -3.63
C LEU A 211 -12.69 -16.88 -2.99
N SER A 212 -12.68 -17.99 -3.74
CA SER A 212 -12.19 -19.28 -3.26
C SER A 212 -10.68 -19.26 -3.00
N LEU A 213 -9.87 -18.61 -3.88
CA LEU A 213 -8.43 -18.43 -3.68
C LEU A 213 -8.14 -17.60 -2.43
N ALA A 214 -8.87 -16.49 -2.25
CA ALA A 214 -8.73 -15.65 -1.08
C ALA A 214 -9.12 -16.40 0.21
N ALA A 215 -10.23 -17.18 0.18
CA ALA A 215 -10.69 -17.96 1.33
C ALA A 215 -9.64 -18.98 1.81
N VAL A 216 -8.97 -19.68 0.89
CA VAL A 216 -7.86 -20.59 1.22
C VAL A 216 -6.66 -19.82 1.79
N ALA A 217 -6.42 -18.60 1.33
CA ALA A 217 -5.30 -17.79 1.79
C ALA A 217 -5.55 -17.11 3.16
N VAL A 218 -6.81 -16.93 3.59
CA VAL A 218 -7.19 -16.25 4.84
C VAL A 218 -6.40 -16.73 6.06
N PRO A 219 -6.22 -18.03 6.35
CA PRO A 219 -5.44 -18.48 7.52
C PRO A 219 -4.01 -17.96 7.51
N VAL A 220 -3.37 -17.95 6.33
CA VAL A 220 -1.99 -17.47 6.17
C VAL A 220 -1.93 -15.95 6.36
N VAL A 221 -2.89 -15.20 5.80
CA VAL A 221 -3.02 -13.75 6.01
C VAL A 221 -3.18 -13.43 7.50
N ILE A 222 -4.05 -14.17 8.22
CA ILE A 222 -4.28 -13.96 9.65
C ILE A 222 -3.00 -14.25 10.45
N ALA A 223 -2.37 -15.39 10.23
CA ALA A 223 -1.15 -15.78 10.95
C ALA A 223 -0.03 -14.77 10.72
N SER A 224 0.19 -14.35 9.48
CA SER A 224 1.23 -13.37 9.13
C SER A 224 0.90 -11.96 9.62
N ALA A 225 -0.38 -11.56 9.64
CA ALA A 225 -0.80 -10.28 10.21
C ALA A 225 -0.58 -10.22 11.72
N LEU A 226 -0.86 -11.31 12.44
CA LEU A 226 -0.59 -11.40 13.89
C LEU A 226 0.93 -11.40 14.17
N ALA A 227 1.72 -12.09 13.37
CA ALA A 227 3.18 -12.05 13.46
C ALA A 227 3.72 -10.65 13.15
N GLY A 228 3.21 -9.99 12.11
CA GLY A 228 3.55 -8.62 11.75
C GLY A 228 3.23 -7.63 12.87
N ARG A 229 2.05 -7.75 13.50
CA ARG A 229 1.70 -6.94 14.67
C ARG A 229 2.73 -7.07 15.79
N ARG A 230 3.11 -8.30 16.17
CA ARG A 230 4.13 -8.54 17.18
C ARG A 230 5.47 -7.92 16.82
N LEU A 231 5.86 -8.04 15.55
CA LEU A 231 7.07 -7.40 15.02
C LEU A 231 7.02 -5.88 15.19
N ALA A 232 5.91 -5.24 14.81
CA ALA A 232 5.73 -3.80 14.90
C ALA A 232 5.71 -3.27 16.36
N GLU A 233 5.18 -4.06 17.30
CA GLU A 233 5.16 -3.71 18.74
C GLU A 233 6.58 -3.59 19.34
N HIS A 234 7.57 -4.28 18.77
CA HIS A 234 8.97 -4.27 19.21
C HIS A 234 9.88 -3.40 18.31
N MET A 235 9.32 -2.73 17.31
CA MET A 235 10.09 -1.97 16.32
C MET A 235 10.26 -0.51 16.77
N ASP A 236 11.51 -0.08 16.93
CA ASP A 236 11.82 1.32 17.19
C ASP A 236 11.65 2.17 15.91
N GLN A 237 11.29 3.44 16.10
CA GLN A 237 11.14 4.42 15.01
C GLN A 237 12.40 4.49 14.13
N ARG A 238 13.59 4.38 14.73
CA ARG A 238 14.88 4.42 14.04
C ARG A 238 15.10 3.26 13.06
N VAL A 239 14.45 2.12 13.32
CA VAL A 239 14.50 0.92 12.48
C VAL A 239 13.34 0.90 11.50
N PHE A 240 12.17 1.33 11.93
CA PHE A 240 10.94 1.33 11.13
C PHE A 240 11.06 2.22 9.88
N GLU A 241 11.49 3.48 10.04
CA GLU A 241 11.56 4.44 8.93
C GLU A 241 12.46 3.97 7.77
N PRO A 242 13.73 3.55 7.98
CA PRO A 242 14.57 3.11 6.88
C PRO A 242 14.03 1.84 6.22
N ILE A 243 13.42 0.91 6.96
CA ILE A 243 12.81 -0.29 6.39
C ILE A 243 11.67 0.10 5.43
N ILE A 244 10.77 1.00 5.84
CA ILE A 244 9.67 1.46 4.97
C ILE A 244 10.23 2.09 3.69
N VAL A 245 11.29 2.88 3.78
CA VAL A 245 11.89 3.52 2.60
C VAL A 245 12.53 2.48 1.67
N VAL A 246 13.31 1.55 2.22
CA VAL A 246 13.93 0.47 1.43
C VAL A 246 12.85 -0.38 0.74
N LEU A 247 11.81 -0.79 1.47
CA LEU A 247 10.69 -1.54 0.90
C LEU A 247 9.94 -0.75 -0.18
N THR A 248 9.80 0.56 0.00
CA THR A 248 9.19 1.43 -1.02
C THR A 248 10.02 1.44 -2.30
N VAL A 249 11.35 1.55 -2.19
CA VAL A 249 12.28 1.50 -3.34
C VAL A 249 12.22 0.13 -4.02
N VAL A 250 12.38 -0.94 -3.25
CA VAL A 250 12.38 -2.32 -3.77
C VAL A 250 11.05 -2.66 -4.45
N SER A 251 9.92 -2.20 -3.88
CA SER A 251 8.60 -2.46 -4.44
C SER A 251 8.30 -1.67 -5.72
N ALA A 252 9.01 -0.57 -5.97
CA ALA A 252 8.88 0.20 -7.20
C ALA A 252 9.59 -0.44 -8.40
N LEU A 253 10.68 -1.20 -8.17
CA LEU A 253 11.51 -1.78 -9.23
C LEU A 253 10.77 -2.73 -10.20
N PRO A 254 9.92 -3.68 -9.73
CA PRO A 254 9.18 -4.59 -10.61
C PRO A 254 8.16 -3.89 -11.51
N LEU A 255 7.70 -2.69 -11.13
CA LEU A 255 6.72 -1.93 -11.89
C LEU A 255 7.32 -1.19 -13.09
N LEU A 256 8.65 -1.21 -13.22
CA LEU A 256 9.39 -0.60 -14.33
C LEU A 256 9.65 -1.56 -15.50
N ARG A 257 9.49 -2.84 -15.27
CA ARG A 257 9.62 -3.89 -16.29
C ARG A 257 8.25 -4.23 -16.85
#